data_2c1c0cbcc1cb5f0328170dc28ff30950
#
_entry.id   2c1c0cbcc1cb5f0328170dc28ff30950
#
_cell.length_a   1.000
_cell.length_b   1.000
_cell.length_c   1.000
_cell.angle_alpha   90.00
_cell.angle_beta   90.00
_cell.angle_gamma   90.00
#
_symmetry.space_group_name_H-M   'P 1'
#
loop_
_entity.id
_entity.type
_entity.pdbx_description
1 polymer ?
#
loop_
_entity_poly.entity_id
_entity_poly.type
_entity_poly.pdbx_seq_one_letter_code
_entity_poly.pdbx_strand_id
1 'polypeptide(L)'
;MSSNAKYQARGGAKDGLRHRDLRDLLAKKIVRREVLYSDFITERARLLVDALEHNTSDPQKLLPAYALLSRIRLSSSSSVLAKAEEVIKTIMTTYPQPNLIAEQIQSRAVNGEDPLRQFSNTCRTELESMQKQL
;
A
#
# COMPACT_ATOMS: atom_id res chain seq x y z
N MET A 1 23.22 -15.38 -46.47
CA MET A 1 21.76 -15.18 -46.24
C MET A 1 21.16 -16.06 -45.17
N SER A 2 21.83 -17.10 -44.73
CA SER A 2 21.47 -17.85 -43.56
C SER A 2 21.47 -17.04 -42.27
N SER A 3 22.17 -15.89 -42.23
CA SER A 3 22.24 -14.99 -41.08
C SER A 3 20.89 -14.32 -40.76
N ASN A 4 20.07 -14.02 -41.76
CA ASN A 4 18.75 -13.40 -41.56
C ASN A 4 17.75 -14.35 -40.90
N ALA A 5 17.77 -15.63 -41.29
CA ALA A 5 16.92 -16.64 -40.68
C ALA A 5 17.29 -16.90 -39.21
N LYS A 6 18.59 -16.94 -38.89
CA LYS A 6 19.05 -17.03 -37.51
C LYS A 6 18.67 -15.82 -36.67
N TYR A 7 18.68 -14.64 -37.27
CA TYR A 7 18.33 -13.40 -36.59
C TYR A 7 16.85 -13.35 -36.22
N GLN A 8 15.97 -13.78 -37.14
CA GLN A 8 14.53 -13.86 -36.88
C GLN A 8 14.18 -14.89 -35.81
N ALA A 9 14.83 -16.05 -35.82
CA ALA A 9 14.62 -17.08 -34.80
C ALA A 9 15.07 -16.60 -33.42
N ARG A 10 16.18 -15.87 -33.32
CA ARG A 10 16.63 -15.26 -32.06
C ARG A 10 15.68 -14.15 -31.58
N GLY A 11 15.12 -13.37 -32.50
CA GLY A 11 14.14 -12.34 -32.17
C GLY A 11 12.87 -12.91 -31.57
N GLY A 12 12.33 -14.01 -32.13
CA GLY A 12 11.16 -14.69 -31.58
C GLY A 12 11.41 -15.30 -30.21
N ALA A 13 12.60 -15.90 -29.99
CA ALA A 13 12.97 -16.45 -28.69
C ALA A 13 13.13 -15.34 -27.63
N LYS A 14 13.71 -14.22 -27.99
CA LYS A 14 13.84 -13.04 -27.10
C LYS A 14 12.48 -12.48 -26.72
N ASP A 15 11.54 -12.38 -27.65
CA ASP A 15 10.19 -11.88 -27.38
C ASP A 15 9.44 -12.80 -26.42
N GLY A 16 9.55 -14.13 -26.57
CA GLY A 16 8.95 -15.09 -25.65
C GLY A 16 9.51 -14.99 -24.23
N LEU A 17 10.86 -14.86 -24.11
CA LEU A 17 11.53 -14.65 -22.84
C LEU A 17 11.13 -13.32 -22.21
N ARG A 18 11.02 -12.27 -23.01
CA ARG A 18 10.63 -10.95 -22.53
C ARG A 18 9.22 -10.96 -21.94
N HIS A 19 8.28 -11.68 -22.52
CA HIS A 19 6.92 -11.82 -21.98
C HIS A 19 6.91 -12.53 -20.64
N ARG A 20 7.68 -13.59 -20.48
CA ARG A 20 7.83 -14.31 -19.20
C ARG A 20 8.46 -13.41 -18.15
N ASP A 21 9.52 -12.69 -18.51
CA ASP A 21 10.20 -11.76 -17.61
C ASP A 21 9.29 -10.64 -17.14
N LEU A 22 8.46 -10.09 -18.04
CA LEU A 22 7.50 -9.05 -17.70
C LEU A 22 6.43 -9.57 -16.74
N ARG A 23 5.93 -10.79 -16.95
CA ARG A 23 4.97 -11.43 -16.03
C ARG A 23 5.59 -11.65 -14.66
N ASP A 24 6.82 -12.15 -14.61
CA ASP A 24 7.54 -12.39 -13.37
C ASP A 24 7.77 -11.09 -12.61
N LEU A 25 8.17 -10.02 -13.33
CA LEU A 25 8.35 -8.70 -12.74
C LEU A 25 7.04 -8.15 -12.18
N LEU A 26 5.95 -8.31 -12.92
CA LEU A 26 4.63 -7.86 -12.47
C LEU A 26 4.17 -8.65 -11.24
N ALA A 27 4.35 -9.97 -11.22
CA ALA A 27 4.01 -10.82 -10.08
C ALA A 27 4.80 -10.40 -8.84
N LYS A 28 6.10 -10.13 -8.97
CA LYS A 28 6.94 -9.63 -7.88
C LYS A 28 6.48 -8.27 -7.39
N LYS A 29 6.09 -7.40 -8.30
CA LYS A 29 5.58 -6.06 -7.96
C LYS A 29 4.29 -6.13 -7.15
N ILE A 30 3.39 -7.03 -7.52
CA ILE A 30 2.15 -7.28 -6.78
C ILE A 30 2.45 -7.72 -5.35
N VAL A 31 3.34 -8.70 -5.18
CA VAL A 31 3.73 -9.20 -3.85
C VAL A 31 4.34 -8.08 -3.00
N ARG A 32 5.23 -7.28 -3.57
CA ARG A 32 5.85 -6.15 -2.86
C ARG A 32 4.82 -5.13 -2.39
N ARG A 33 3.81 -4.85 -3.22
CA ARG A 33 2.72 -3.92 -2.85
C ARG A 33 1.84 -4.51 -1.76
N GLU A 34 1.51 -5.78 -1.83
CA GLU A 34 0.75 -6.46 -0.77
C GLU A 34 1.46 -6.36 0.57
N VAL A 35 2.76 -6.60 0.61
CA VAL A 35 3.58 -6.48 1.82
C VAL A 35 3.58 -5.03 2.32
N LEU A 36 3.80 -4.07 1.42
CA LEU A 36 3.83 -2.65 1.77
C LEU A 36 2.49 -2.20 2.39
N TYR A 37 1.39 -2.59 1.78
CA TYR A 37 0.06 -2.22 2.26
C TYR A 37 -0.27 -2.89 3.60
N SER A 38 0.12 -4.15 3.75
CA SER A 38 -0.02 -4.88 5.01
C SER A 38 0.79 -4.23 6.13
N ASP A 39 2.03 -3.84 5.86
CA ASP A 39 2.89 -3.14 6.82
C ASP A 39 2.28 -1.79 7.23
N PHE A 40 1.71 -1.07 6.28
CA PHE A 40 1.05 0.21 6.56
C PHE A 40 -0.17 0.02 7.47
N ILE A 41 -1.00 -0.98 7.21
CA ILE A 41 -2.16 -1.31 8.03
C ILE A 41 -1.74 -1.68 9.45
N THR A 42 -0.70 -2.50 9.58
CA THR A 42 -0.16 -2.92 10.89
C THR A 42 0.37 -1.71 11.67
N GLU A 43 1.09 -0.82 11.00
CA GLU A 43 1.62 0.39 11.63
C GLU A 43 0.49 1.32 12.11
N ARG A 44 -0.55 1.45 11.31
CA ARG A 44 -1.74 2.23 11.70
C ARG A 44 -2.40 1.65 12.95
N ALA A 45 -2.52 0.32 13.02
CA ALA A 45 -3.09 -0.34 14.20
C ALA A 45 -2.24 -0.09 15.44
N ARG A 46 -0.91 -0.15 15.31
CA ARG A 46 0.01 0.14 16.40
C ARG A 46 -0.16 1.58 16.92
N LEU A 47 -0.24 2.53 16.00
CA LEU A 47 -0.42 3.94 16.35
C LEU A 47 -1.76 4.19 17.05
N LEU A 48 -2.80 3.48 16.63
CA LEU A 48 -4.10 3.59 17.26
C LEU A 48 -4.09 3.09 18.72
N VAL A 49 -3.42 1.97 18.97
CA VAL A 49 -3.24 1.45 20.32
C VAL A 49 -2.45 2.45 21.18
N ASP A 50 -1.38 3.01 20.66
CA ASP A 50 -0.61 4.04 21.34
C ASP A 50 -1.46 5.26 21.71
N ALA A 51 -2.33 5.68 20.77
CA ALA A 51 -3.24 6.81 21.02
C ALA A 51 -4.23 6.50 22.14
N LEU A 52 -4.76 5.28 22.19
CA LEU A 52 -5.68 4.85 23.23
C LEU A 52 -5.02 4.75 24.60
N GLU A 53 -3.75 4.41 24.65
CA GLU A 53 -2.97 4.31 25.87
C GLU A 53 -2.39 5.65 26.34
N HIS A 54 -2.67 6.73 25.62
CA HIS A 54 -2.16 8.09 25.91
C HIS A 54 -0.63 8.22 25.87
N ASN A 55 0.04 7.35 25.08
CA ASN A 55 1.51 7.36 24.93
C ASN A 55 1.95 8.22 23.73
N THR A 56 1.31 9.36 23.50
CA THR A 56 1.29 10.02 22.20
C THR A 56 2.13 11.29 22.12
N SER A 57 2.88 11.63 23.15
CA SER A 57 3.64 12.89 23.17
C SER A 57 4.94 12.85 22.37
N ASP A 58 5.37 11.67 21.89
CA ASP A 58 6.62 11.54 21.16
C ASP A 58 6.38 11.48 19.65
N PRO A 59 6.76 12.54 18.90
CA PRO A 59 6.58 12.55 17.44
C PRO A 59 7.42 11.49 16.72
N GLN A 60 8.45 10.92 17.35
CA GLN A 60 9.24 9.84 16.75
C GLN A 60 8.42 8.58 16.52
N LYS A 61 7.34 8.38 17.25
CA LYS A 61 6.44 7.24 17.05
C LYS A 61 5.75 7.25 15.69
N LEU A 62 5.69 8.40 15.02
CA LEU A 62 5.12 8.54 13.68
C LEU A 62 6.11 8.23 12.57
N LEU A 63 7.41 8.15 12.86
CA LEU A 63 8.43 7.94 11.83
C LEU A 63 8.22 6.68 10.99
N PRO A 64 7.90 5.50 11.58
CA PRO A 64 7.64 4.31 10.76
C PRO A 64 6.47 4.50 9.79
N ALA A 65 5.41 5.18 10.22
CA ALA A 65 4.27 5.48 9.35
C ALA A 65 4.64 6.40 8.19
N TYR A 66 5.43 7.43 8.46
CA TYR A 66 5.93 8.33 7.41
C TYR A 66 6.86 7.62 6.43
N ALA A 67 7.70 6.70 6.91
CA ALA A 67 8.55 5.89 6.04
C ALA A 67 7.71 5.04 5.09
N LEU A 68 6.67 4.40 5.61
CA LEU A 68 5.75 3.60 4.79
C LEU A 68 4.98 4.47 3.80
N LEU A 69 4.53 5.64 4.22
CA LEU A 69 3.85 6.60 3.34
C LEU A 69 4.77 7.02 2.18
N SER A 70 6.03 7.26 2.45
CA SER A 70 7.02 7.60 1.42
C SER A 70 7.22 6.46 0.42
N ARG A 71 7.25 5.20 0.91
CA ARG A 71 7.33 4.03 0.04
C ARG A 71 6.08 3.89 -0.83
N ILE A 72 4.90 4.14 -0.28
CA ILE A 72 3.64 4.17 -1.03
C ILE A 72 3.70 5.24 -2.12
N ARG A 73 4.21 6.42 -1.80
CA ARG A 73 4.37 7.52 -2.77
C ARG A 73 5.25 7.11 -3.94
N LEU A 74 6.31 6.35 -3.70
CA LEU A 74 7.26 5.93 -4.74
C LEU A 74 6.72 4.81 -5.64
N SER A 75 5.86 3.93 -5.14
CA SER A 75 5.55 2.67 -5.82
C SER A 75 4.08 2.47 -6.15
N SER A 76 3.18 3.26 -5.58
CA SER A 76 1.74 3.01 -5.68
C SER A 76 1.04 4.07 -6.55
N SER A 77 -0.23 3.80 -6.89
CA SER A 77 -1.04 4.74 -7.64
C SER A 77 -1.35 5.99 -6.80
N SER A 78 -1.69 7.07 -7.49
CA SER A 78 -2.09 8.32 -6.82
C SER A 78 -3.32 8.14 -5.95
N SER A 79 -4.23 7.27 -6.34
CA SER A 79 -5.44 6.97 -5.55
C SER A 79 -5.10 6.30 -4.22
N VAL A 80 -4.20 5.32 -4.23
CA VAL A 80 -3.72 4.65 -3.01
C VAL A 80 -2.98 5.65 -2.12
N LEU A 81 -2.11 6.46 -2.69
CA LEU A 81 -1.38 7.50 -1.94
C LEU A 81 -2.33 8.48 -1.26
N ALA A 82 -3.34 8.97 -1.98
CA ALA A 82 -4.32 9.91 -1.41
C ALA A 82 -5.04 9.31 -0.21
N LYS A 83 -5.43 8.04 -0.28
CA LYS A 83 -6.10 7.36 0.83
C LYS A 83 -5.15 7.10 2.00
N ALA A 84 -3.89 6.77 1.73
CA ALA A 84 -2.88 6.62 2.77
C ALA A 84 -2.63 7.95 3.50
N GLU A 85 -2.57 9.06 2.77
CA GLU A 85 -2.42 10.38 3.37
C GLU A 85 -3.60 10.74 4.27
N GLU A 86 -4.83 10.38 3.89
CA GLU A 86 -6.00 10.57 4.73
C GLU A 86 -5.91 9.77 6.03
N VAL A 87 -5.41 8.53 5.98
CA VAL A 87 -5.19 7.71 7.17
C VAL A 87 -4.21 8.39 8.13
N ILE A 88 -3.08 8.86 7.62
CA ILE A 88 -2.08 9.56 8.44
C ILE A 88 -2.64 10.85 9.02
N LYS A 89 -3.36 11.63 8.23
CA LYS A 89 -4.00 12.87 8.69
C LYS A 89 -4.97 12.60 9.84
N THR A 90 -5.77 11.54 9.74
CA THR A 90 -6.71 11.15 10.80
C THR A 90 -5.97 10.75 12.07
N ILE A 91 -4.86 10.03 11.96
CA ILE A 91 -4.02 9.70 13.11
C ILE A 91 -3.53 10.97 13.79
N MET A 92 -3.01 11.92 13.02
CA MET A 92 -2.48 13.18 13.55
C MET A 92 -3.54 14.00 14.27
N THR A 93 -4.78 13.97 13.80
CA THR A 93 -5.88 14.68 14.44
C THR A 93 -6.45 13.94 15.66
N THR A 94 -6.33 12.61 15.67
CA THR A 94 -6.80 11.77 16.78
C THR A 94 -5.83 11.77 17.95
N TYR A 95 -4.54 11.78 17.67
CA TYR A 95 -3.47 11.69 18.66
C TYR A 95 -3.59 12.73 19.81
N PRO A 96 -3.86 14.01 19.53
CA PRO A 96 -3.97 14.99 20.59
C PRO A 96 -5.30 14.98 21.34
N GLN A 97 -6.25 14.11 20.99
CA GLN A 97 -7.55 14.04 21.65
C GLN A 97 -7.51 13.08 22.84
N PRO A 98 -7.45 13.59 24.09
CA PRO A 98 -7.24 12.74 25.27
C PRO A 98 -8.44 11.86 25.65
N ASN A 99 -9.61 12.06 25.03
CA ASN A 99 -10.87 11.43 25.43
C ASN A 99 -11.45 10.50 24.36
N LEU A 100 -10.64 10.05 23.40
CA LEU A 100 -11.13 9.11 22.41
C LEU A 100 -11.20 7.71 23.01
N ILE A 101 -12.40 7.17 23.18
CA ILE A 101 -12.61 5.84 23.74
C ILE A 101 -12.73 4.79 22.64
N ALA A 102 -12.46 3.53 22.99
CA ALA A 102 -12.51 2.40 22.07
C ALA A 102 -13.84 2.27 21.33
N GLU A 103 -14.96 2.56 22.01
CA GLU A 103 -16.28 2.53 21.42
C GLU A 103 -16.47 3.51 20.27
N GLN A 104 -15.93 4.72 20.41
CA GLN A 104 -16.00 5.74 19.35
C GLN A 104 -15.22 5.31 18.13
N ILE A 105 -14.08 4.67 18.34
CA ILE A 105 -13.24 4.15 17.26
C ILE A 105 -13.95 3.01 16.53
N GLN A 106 -14.54 2.07 17.27
CA GLN A 106 -15.32 0.97 16.69
C GLN A 106 -16.53 1.48 15.92
N SER A 107 -17.23 2.46 16.47
CA SER A 107 -18.38 3.07 15.80
C SER A 107 -18.03 3.68 14.46
N ARG A 108 -16.91 4.40 14.39
CA ARG A 108 -16.40 4.99 13.15
C ARG A 108 -16.04 3.92 12.12
N ALA A 109 -15.36 2.85 12.57
CA ALA A 109 -14.99 1.75 11.70
C ALA A 109 -16.21 1.04 11.10
N VAL A 110 -17.22 0.75 11.94
CA VAL A 110 -18.46 0.08 11.52
C VAL A 110 -19.27 0.94 10.56
N ASN A 111 -19.30 2.25 10.77
CA ASN A 111 -20.04 3.19 9.94
C ASN A 111 -19.31 3.56 8.63
N GLY A 112 -18.12 3.00 8.40
CA GLY A 112 -17.33 3.31 7.22
C GLY A 112 -16.66 4.68 7.24
N GLU A 113 -16.62 5.33 8.40
CA GLU A 113 -15.96 6.62 8.61
C GLU A 113 -14.45 6.48 8.82
N ASP A 114 -13.96 5.25 8.98
CA ASP A 114 -12.52 4.99 9.13
C ASP A 114 -11.84 5.09 7.77
N PRO A 115 -10.89 6.03 7.60
CA PRO A 115 -10.12 6.16 6.34
C PRO A 115 -9.37 4.88 5.96
N LEU A 116 -9.03 4.04 6.92
CA LEU A 116 -8.35 2.76 6.65
C LEU A 116 -9.20 1.84 5.78
N ARG A 117 -10.51 1.84 5.95
CA ARG A 117 -11.41 1.04 5.12
C ARG A 117 -11.34 1.48 3.65
N GLN A 118 -11.35 2.79 3.41
CA GLN A 118 -11.22 3.35 2.07
C GLN A 118 -9.85 3.03 1.47
N PHE A 119 -8.80 3.15 2.26
CA PHE A 119 -7.45 2.77 1.86
C PHE A 119 -7.39 1.30 1.45
N SER A 120 -7.92 0.40 2.27
CA SER A 120 -7.92 -1.05 2.00
C SER A 120 -8.69 -1.38 0.72
N ASN A 121 -9.84 -0.76 0.51
CA ASN A 121 -10.64 -0.96 -0.70
C ASN A 121 -9.91 -0.47 -1.95
N THR A 122 -9.25 0.68 -1.86
CA THR A 122 -8.47 1.25 -2.97
C THR A 122 -7.27 0.37 -3.31
N CYS A 123 -6.57 -0.16 -2.30
CA CYS A 123 -5.48 -1.11 -2.49
C CYS A 123 -5.96 -2.39 -3.17
N ARG A 124 -7.09 -2.93 -2.75
CA ARG A 124 -7.68 -4.13 -3.36
C ARG A 124 -7.95 -3.89 -4.84
N THR A 125 -8.58 -2.77 -5.17
CA THR A 125 -8.90 -2.43 -6.57
C THR A 125 -7.63 -2.34 -7.42
N GLU A 126 -6.58 -1.70 -6.91
CA GLU A 126 -5.30 -1.61 -7.60
C GLU A 126 -4.69 -2.99 -7.84
N LEU A 127 -4.63 -3.82 -6.78
CA LEU A 127 -4.04 -5.16 -6.86
C LEU A 127 -4.82 -6.07 -7.81
N GLU A 128 -6.14 -6.03 -7.77
CA GLU A 128 -6.99 -6.79 -8.70
C GLU A 128 -6.76 -6.35 -10.15
N SER A 129 -6.62 -5.05 -10.39
CA SER A 129 -6.31 -4.52 -11.71
C SER A 129 -4.96 -5.02 -12.21
N MET A 130 -3.95 -5.06 -11.35
CA MET A 130 -2.63 -5.59 -11.69
C MET A 130 -2.68 -7.10 -11.97
N GLN A 131 -3.42 -7.86 -11.18
CA GLN A 131 -3.56 -9.30 -11.37
C GLN A 131 -4.20 -9.65 -12.72
N LYS A 132 -5.12 -8.83 -13.19
CA LYS A 132 -5.75 -9.02 -14.51
C LYS A 132 -4.76 -8.85 -15.66
N GLN A 133 -3.62 -8.22 -15.44
CA GLN A 133 -2.57 -8.05 -16.46
C GLN A 133 -1.64 -9.27 -16.54
N LEU A 134 -1.72 -10.18 -15.58
CA LEU A 134 -0.99 -11.43 -15.62
C LEU A 134 -1.65 -12.40 -16.61
#